data_00f69c68e0f61267622e2221f1710bff
#
_entry.id   00f69c68e0f61267622e2221f1710bff
#
_cell.length_a   1.000
_cell.length_b   1.000
_cell.length_c   1.000
_cell.angle_alpha   90.00
_cell.angle_beta   90.00
_cell.angle_gamma   90.00
#
_symmetry.space_group_name_H-M   'P 1'
#
loop_
_entity.id
_entity.type
_entity.pdbx_description
1 polymer ?
#
loop_
_entity_poly.entity_id
_entity_poly.type
_entity_poly.pdbx_seq_one_letter_code
_entity_poly.pdbx_strand_id
1 'polypeptide(L)'
;MPDVEQHGYGAYPLVDHLADKACAIFERHGTAGTPSLRCRDLVDLVAIVLAAPVEADPQLTALRSEAQRRGLQLPGCFAVPDRGLWQSGYAAEAGRSLLPMARTLDEAIATVTPFLDPLLAGTARGRWDPQNARWTA
;
A
#
# COMPACT_ATOMS: atom_id res chain seq x y z
N MET A 1 19.05 -3.54 -18.20
CA MET A 1 18.83 -3.35 -17.67
C MET A 1 18.47 -3.39 -17.30
N PRO A 2 18.41 -3.36 -17.27
CA PRO A 2 18.11 -3.46 -16.71
C PRO A 2 17.77 -3.22 -16.06
N ASP A 3 17.91 -3.19 -16.08
CA ASP A 3 17.87 -2.98 -15.19
C ASP A 3 17.37 -2.63 -14.59
N VAL A 4 16.98 -2.71 -14.53
CA VAL A 4 16.66 -2.40 -13.84
C VAL A 4 16.86 -2.06 -13.04
N GLU A 5 17.02 -1.80 -12.96
CA GLU A 5 17.29 -1.43 -12.19
C GLU A 5 17.69 -1.36 -11.26
N GLN A 6 18.16 -1.44 -11.33
CA GLN A 6 18.62 -1.30 -10.20
C GLN A 6 18.36 -0.26 -9.36
N HIS A 7 17.88 0.15 -8.98
CA HIS A 7 17.30 1.11 -8.22
C HIS A 7 17.04 0.67 -6.83
N GLY A 8 16.47 1.42 -5.99
CA GLY A 8 16.20 1.12 -4.62
C GLY A 8 15.47 -0.18 -4.41
N TYR A 9 14.75 -0.62 -5.39
CA TYR A 9 14.07 -1.90 -5.28
C TYR A 9 14.90 -3.06 -5.71
N GLY A 10 15.98 -2.81 -6.44
CA GLY A 10 16.95 -3.79 -6.76
C GLY A 10 16.37 -5.13 -7.17
N ALA A 11 16.60 -6.12 -6.33
CA ALA A 11 16.14 -7.47 -6.55
C ALA A 11 14.74 -7.74 -6.03
N TYR A 12 14.09 -6.78 -5.38
CA TYR A 12 12.80 -7.02 -4.75
C TYR A 12 11.70 -6.42 -5.62
N PRO A 13 10.86 -7.25 -6.26
CA PRO A 13 9.85 -6.75 -7.19
C PRO A 13 8.87 -5.78 -6.54
N LEU A 14 8.41 -4.81 -7.32
CA LEU A 14 7.52 -3.79 -6.83
C LEU A 14 6.22 -4.37 -6.27
N VAL A 15 5.66 -5.40 -6.91
CA VAL A 15 4.43 -6.02 -6.41
C VAL A 15 4.63 -6.63 -5.03
N ASP A 16 5.82 -7.14 -4.75
CA ASP A 16 6.11 -7.70 -3.43
C ASP A 16 6.27 -6.60 -2.39
N HIS A 17 6.85 -5.47 -2.76
CA HIS A 17 6.90 -4.30 -1.88
C HIS A 17 5.51 -3.82 -1.52
N LEU A 18 4.65 -3.68 -2.51
CA LEU A 18 3.27 -3.24 -2.27
C LEU A 18 2.53 -4.22 -1.37
N ALA A 19 2.71 -5.53 -1.63
CA ALA A 19 2.07 -6.54 -0.81
C ALA A 19 2.55 -6.50 0.64
N ASP A 20 3.86 -6.32 0.82
CA ASP A 20 4.44 -6.22 2.16
C ASP A 20 3.87 -5.01 2.92
N LYS A 21 3.83 -3.85 2.28
CA LYS A 21 3.33 -2.64 2.92
C LYS A 21 1.85 -2.76 3.28
N ALA A 22 1.04 -3.27 2.36
CA ALA A 22 -0.39 -3.43 2.60
C ALA A 22 -0.64 -4.42 3.74
N CYS A 23 0.01 -5.57 3.71
CA CYS A 23 -0.19 -6.59 4.74
C CYS A 23 0.32 -6.12 6.09
N ALA A 24 1.39 -5.33 6.12
CA ALA A 24 1.88 -4.77 7.37
C ALA A 24 0.83 -3.87 8.04
N ILE A 25 0.09 -3.12 7.24
CA ILE A 25 -0.96 -2.26 7.77
C ILE A 25 -2.12 -3.09 8.34
N PHE A 26 -2.48 -4.18 7.65
CA PHE A 26 -3.59 -5.03 8.09
C PHE A 26 -3.24 -5.89 9.28
N GLU A 27 -1.97 -6.18 9.48
CA GLU A 27 -1.54 -7.12 10.50
C GLU A 27 -1.69 -6.49 11.89
N ARG A 28 -2.30 -7.25 12.80
CA ARG A 28 -2.41 -6.81 14.17
C ARG A 28 -1.39 -7.54 14.99
N HIS A 29 -0.44 -6.80 15.53
CA HIS A 29 0.59 -7.37 16.38
C HIS A 29 0.14 -7.30 17.84
N GLY A 30 -0.63 -8.28 18.27
CA GLY A 30 -1.08 -8.33 19.64
C GLY A 30 -1.65 -6.99 20.07
N THR A 31 -1.19 -6.51 21.21
CA THR A 31 -1.66 -5.23 21.73
C THR A 31 -0.74 -4.08 21.41
N ALA A 32 0.39 -4.37 20.81
CA ALA A 32 1.47 -3.40 20.77
C ALA A 32 1.82 -2.91 19.39
N GLY A 33 0.91 -2.95 18.46
CA GLY A 33 1.22 -2.40 17.15
C GLY A 33 1.73 -0.98 17.33
N THR A 34 2.99 -0.73 16.94
CA THR A 34 3.51 0.62 17.03
C THR A 34 2.96 1.41 15.84
N PRO A 35 2.03 2.34 16.09
CA PRO A 35 1.38 3.06 14.99
C PRO A 35 2.36 3.78 14.08
N SER A 36 3.49 4.24 14.64
CA SER A 36 4.46 4.98 13.84
C SER A 36 5.04 4.16 12.70
N LEU A 37 5.32 2.87 12.95
CA LEU A 37 5.87 2.03 11.88
C LEU A 37 4.84 1.77 10.80
N ARG A 38 3.58 1.60 11.18
CA ARG A 38 2.52 1.35 10.21
C ARG A 38 2.21 2.60 9.40
N CYS A 39 2.36 3.77 10.01
CA CYS A 39 2.21 5.03 9.29
C CYS A 39 3.26 5.15 8.19
N ARG A 40 4.49 4.73 8.45
CA ARG A 40 5.52 4.73 7.42
C ARG A 40 5.15 3.79 6.27
N ASP A 41 4.63 2.60 6.59
CA ASP A 41 4.19 1.67 5.55
C ASP A 41 3.10 2.31 4.68
N LEU A 42 2.19 3.05 5.29
CA LEU A 42 1.15 3.72 4.53
C LEU A 42 1.71 4.83 3.65
N VAL A 43 2.66 5.61 4.16
CA VAL A 43 3.33 6.64 3.36
C VAL A 43 4.01 6.02 2.14
N ASP A 44 4.72 4.91 2.34
CA ASP A 44 5.38 4.22 1.23
C ASP A 44 4.37 3.71 0.22
N LEU A 45 3.27 3.14 0.70
CA LEU A 45 2.20 2.65 -0.17
C LEU A 45 1.60 3.79 -1.00
N VAL A 46 1.31 4.93 -0.36
CA VAL A 46 0.79 6.11 -1.05
C VAL A 46 1.75 6.57 -2.14
N ALA A 47 3.04 6.65 -1.81
CA ALA A 47 4.03 7.11 -2.78
C ALA A 47 4.04 6.23 -4.03
N ILE A 48 3.97 4.92 -3.86
CA ILE A 48 3.99 3.99 -4.99
C ILE A 48 2.68 4.09 -5.79
N VAL A 49 1.55 4.16 -5.11
CA VAL A 49 0.24 4.26 -5.77
C VAL A 49 0.15 5.51 -6.64
N LEU A 50 0.75 6.60 -6.18
CA LEU A 50 0.73 7.86 -6.93
C LEU A 50 1.66 7.85 -8.14
N ALA A 51 2.68 7.00 -8.14
CA ALA A 51 3.77 7.13 -9.11
C ALA A 51 3.91 5.96 -10.06
N ALA A 52 3.48 4.75 -9.71
CA ALA A 52 3.87 3.56 -10.45
C ALA A 52 2.68 2.83 -11.05
N PRO A 53 2.77 2.44 -12.33
CA PRO A 53 1.80 1.49 -12.88
C PRO A 53 2.03 0.10 -12.31
N VAL A 54 0.97 -0.67 -12.12
CA VAL A 54 1.02 -1.99 -11.51
C VAL A 54 0.06 -2.91 -12.24
N GLU A 55 0.51 -4.14 -12.55
CA GLU A 55 -0.34 -5.13 -13.19
C GLU A 55 -1.20 -5.83 -12.15
N ALA A 56 -2.49 -6.01 -12.44
CA ALA A 56 -3.45 -6.54 -11.48
C ALA A 56 -3.14 -7.97 -11.05
N ASP A 57 -2.91 -8.86 -12.01
CA ASP A 57 -2.74 -10.28 -11.69
C ASP A 57 -1.50 -10.56 -10.85
N PRO A 58 -0.30 -10.07 -11.23
CA PRO A 58 0.86 -10.27 -10.37
C PRO A 58 0.69 -9.63 -9.00
N GLN A 59 0.03 -8.48 -8.93
CA GLN A 59 -0.16 -7.81 -7.64
C GLN A 59 -1.08 -8.61 -6.74
N LEU A 60 -2.16 -9.14 -7.28
CA LEU A 60 -3.08 -9.95 -6.49
C LEU A 60 -2.39 -11.22 -5.99
N THR A 61 -1.61 -11.86 -6.85
CA THR A 61 -0.84 -13.04 -6.46
C THR A 61 0.12 -12.71 -5.32
N ALA A 62 0.85 -11.61 -5.43
CA ALA A 62 1.81 -11.20 -4.40
C ALA A 62 1.10 -10.89 -3.09
N LEU A 63 -0.05 -10.24 -3.17
CA LEU A 63 -0.82 -9.86 -1.98
C LEU A 63 -1.31 -11.10 -1.23
N ARG A 64 -1.86 -12.06 -1.96
CA ARG A 64 -2.34 -13.31 -1.37
C ARG A 64 -1.21 -14.14 -0.78
N SER A 65 -0.07 -14.17 -1.47
CA SER A 65 1.09 -14.92 -1.00
C SER A 65 1.66 -14.32 0.28
N GLU A 66 1.74 -13.00 0.35
CA GLU A 66 2.24 -12.34 1.54
C GLU A 66 1.30 -12.54 2.72
N ALA A 67 0.00 -12.42 2.50
CA ALA A 67 -0.98 -12.65 3.53
C ALA A 67 -0.88 -14.07 4.08
N GLN A 68 -0.69 -15.05 3.19
CA GLN A 68 -0.57 -16.44 3.60
C GLN A 68 0.68 -16.66 4.46
N ARG A 69 1.80 -16.06 4.07
CA ARG A 69 3.04 -16.19 4.86
C ARG A 69 2.89 -15.60 6.25
N ARG A 70 2.09 -14.54 6.38
CA ARG A 70 1.87 -13.89 7.68
C ARG A 70 0.74 -14.52 8.49
N GLY A 71 0.05 -15.50 7.92
CA GLY A 71 -1.13 -16.05 8.57
C GLY A 71 -2.25 -15.04 8.70
N LEU A 72 -2.34 -14.13 7.74
CA LEU A 72 -3.26 -13.01 7.77
C LEU A 72 -4.41 -13.25 6.82
N GLN A 73 -5.63 -13.01 7.30
CA GLN A 73 -6.80 -13.01 6.44
C GLN A 73 -7.03 -11.60 5.91
N LEU A 74 -7.01 -11.46 4.59
CA LEU A 74 -7.17 -10.15 3.98
C LEU A 74 -8.58 -9.61 4.20
N PRO A 75 -8.71 -8.32 4.52
CA PRO A 75 -10.04 -7.71 4.62
C PRO A 75 -10.67 -7.54 3.25
N GLY A 76 -11.96 -7.25 3.23
CA GLY A 76 -12.66 -7.00 1.98
C GLY A 76 -12.46 -5.60 1.41
N CYS A 77 -12.00 -4.68 2.23
CA CYS A 77 -11.72 -3.31 1.80
C CYS A 77 -10.62 -2.70 2.68
N PHE A 78 -10.03 -1.62 2.19
CA PHE A 78 -8.94 -0.97 2.90
C PHE A 78 -9.49 -0.10 4.04
N ALA A 79 -8.89 -0.25 5.21
CA ALA A 79 -9.16 0.59 6.36
C ALA A 79 -7.95 0.53 7.29
N VAL A 80 -7.75 1.58 8.06
CA VAL A 80 -6.72 1.56 9.08
C VAL A 80 -7.34 1.16 10.42
N PRO A 81 -6.58 0.48 11.29
CA PRO A 81 -7.15 -0.07 12.52
C PRO A 81 -7.66 0.98 13.49
N ASP A 82 -7.00 2.11 13.59
CA ASP A 82 -7.38 3.14 14.58
C ASP A 82 -7.05 4.50 14.00
N ARG A 83 -8.07 5.14 13.41
CA ARG A 83 -7.88 6.42 12.74
C ARG A 83 -7.39 7.51 13.70
N GLY A 84 -7.87 7.48 14.92
CA GLY A 84 -7.46 8.48 15.91
C GLY A 84 -5.98 8.44 16.20
N LEU A 85 -5.44 7.22 16.43
CA LEU A 85 -4.02 7.06 16.68
C LEU A 85 -3.16 7.34 15.44
N TRP A 86 -3.67 7.01 14.28
CA TRP A 86 -2.91 7.13 13.04
C TRP A 86 -2.82 8.55 12.49
N GLN A 87 -3.77 9.42 12.87
CA GLN A 87 -3.92 10.70 12.21
C GLN A 87 -2.67 11.58 12.32
N SER A 88 -2.21 11.81 13.54
CA SER A 88 -1.02 12.63 13.73
C SER A 88 0.26 11.93 13.30
N GLY A 89 0.33 10.62 13.52
CA GLY A 89 1.49 9.84 13.10
C GLY A 89 1.67 9.85 11.59
N TYR A 90 0.58 9.68 10.86
CA TYR A 90 0.67 9.71 9.41
C TYR A 90 1.11 11.10 8.90
N ALA A 91 0.51 12.15 9.43
CA ALA A 91 0.86 13.51 8.99
C ALA A 91 2.33 13.79 9.21
N ALA A 92 2.88 13.35 10.34
CA ALA A 92 4.30 13.54 10.63
C ALA A 92 5.18 12.76 9.67
N GLU A 93 4.85 11.50 9.37
CA GLU A 93 5.64 10.70 8.44
C GLU A 93 5.54 11.25 7.02
N ALA A 94 4.36 11.69 6.61
CA ALA A 94 4.19 12.27 5.27
C ALA A 94 5.02 13.53 5.13
N GLY A 95 5.10 14.34 6.18
CA GLY A 95 5.92 15.53 6.17
C GLY A 95 7.40 15.21 6.04
N ARG A 96 7.87 14.20 6.78
CA ARG A 96 9.28 13.78 6.70
C ARG A 96 9.63 13.22 5.32
N SER A 97 8.68 12.55 4.69
CA SER A 97 8.89 11.93 3.39
C SER A 97 8.69 12.89 2.23
N LEU A 98 8.26 14.11 2.50
CA LEU A 98 8.06 15.14 1.48
C LEU A 98 7.06 14.71 0.40
N LEU A 99 5.98 14.03 0.80
CA LEU A 99 4.95 13.65 -0.15
C LEU A 99 4.37 14.90 -0.81
N PRO A 100 4.19 14.88 -2.14
CA PRO A 100 3.64 16.04 -2.83
C PRO A 100 2.15 16.24 -2.57
N MET A 101 1.45 15.17 -2.20
CA MET A 101 0.02 15.21 -1.93
C MET A 101 -0.32 14.06 -0.99
N ALA A 102 -1.59 13.95 -0.60
CA ALA A 102 -2.05 12.90 0.31
C ALA A 102 -1.29 12.97 1.64
N ARG A 103 -1.18 14.17 2.19
CA ARG A 103 -0.35 14.40 3.38
C ARG A 103 -1.13 14.23 4.67
N THR A 104 -2.44 14.08 4.60
CA THR A 104 -3.27 13.74 5.77
C THR A 104 -3.72 12.30 5.66
N LEU A 105 -4.12 11.73 6.80
CA LEU A 105 -4.61 10.35 6.82
C LEU A 105 -5.84 10.17 5.92
N ASP A 106 -6.76 11.11 5.96
CA ASP A 106 -7.96 11.03 5.11
C ASP A 106 -7.60 11.04 3.64
N GLU A 107 -6.65 11.89 3.24
CA GLU A 107 -6.19 11.94 1.86
C GLU A 107 -5.47 10.67 1.46
N ALA A 108 -4.69 10.10 2.38
CA ALA A 108 -3.98 8.85 2.11
C ALA A 108 -4.97 7.71 1.89
N ILE A 109 -5.98 7.61 2.73
CA ILE A 109 -7.01 6.58 2.57
C ILE A 109 -7.73 6.76 1.24
N ALA A 110 -8.09 7.99 0.90
CA ALA A 110 -8.76 8.27 -0.37
C ALA A 110 -7.88 7.92 -1.57
N THR A 111 -6.57 8.05 -1.44
CA THR A 111 -5.62 7.73 -2.50
C THR A 111 -5.46 6.22 -2.68
N VAL A 112 -5.38 5.48 -1.58
CA VAL A 112 -5.08 4.05 -1.61
C VAL A 112 -6.32 3.21 -1.89
N THR A 113 -7.49 3.65 -1.47
CA THR A 113 -8.73 2.89 -1.62
C THR A 113 -9.02 2.48 -3.07
N PRO A 114 -8.94 3.38 -4.07
CA PRO A 114 -9.20 2.96 -5.45
C PRO A 114 -8.21 1.92 -5.96
N PHE A 115 -7.01 1.89 -5.39
CA PHE A 115 -6.00 0.89 -5.75
C PHE A 115 -6.27 -0.43 -5.06
N LEU A 116 -6.43 -0.42 -3.74
CA LEU A 116 -6.48 -1.64 -2.95
C LEU A 116 -7.85 -2.32 -2.93
N ASP A 117 -8.94 -1.56 -2.88
CA ASP A 117 -10.24 -2.18 -2.74
C ASP A 117 -10.57 -3.16 -3.87
N PRO A 118 -10.32 -2.82 -5.15
CA PRO A 118 -10.56 -3.81 -6.21
C PRO A 118 -9.68 -5.04 -6.10
N LEU A 119 -8.44 -4.89 -5.62
CA LEU A 119 -7.57 -6.03 -5.38
C LEU A 119 -8.12 -6.91 -4.26
N LEU A 120 -8.54 -6.29 -3.17
CA LEU A 120 -9.08 -7.02 -2.03
C LEU A 120 -10.39 -7.72 -2.38
N ALA A 121 -11.20 -7.11 -3.23
CA ALA A 121 -12.45 -7.70 -3.70
C ALA A 121 -12.25 -8.73 -4.80
N GLY A 122 -11.05 -8.81 -5.36
CA GLY A 122 -10.76 -9.73 -6.46
C GLY A 122 -11.30 -9.26 -7.79
N THR A 123 -11.62 -7.97 -7.93
CA THR A 123 -12.21 -7.42 -9.14
C THR A 123 -11.24 -6.57 -9.97
N ALA A 124 -10.05 -6.29 -9.46
CA ALA A 124 -9.08 -5.51 -10.22
C ALA A 124 -8.70 -6.22 -11.51
N ARG A 125 -8.63 -5.49 -12.60
CA ARG A 125 -8.28 -6.02 -13.91
C ARG A 125 -7.30 -5.08 -14.58
N GLY A 126 -6.42 -5.65 -15.40
CA GLY A 126 -5.54 -4.88 -16.23
C GLY A 126 -4.42 -4.22 -15.46
N ARG A 127 -4.36 -2.91 -15.53
CA ARG A 127 -3.22 -2.15 -15.04
C ARG A 127 -3.66 -0.93 -14.26
N TRP A 128 -2.95 -0.66 -13.17
CA TRP A 128 -3.19 0.55 -12.40
C TRP A 128 -2.62 1.76 -13.16
N ASP A 129 -3.46 2.77 -13.34
CA ASP A 129 -3.08 4.03 -13.96
C ASP A 129 -2.92 5.07 -12.85
N PRO A 130 -1.68 5.40 -12.48
CA PRO A 130 -1.47 6.32 -11.37
C PRO A 130 -1.93 7.74 -11.65
N GLN A 131 -1.93 8.15 -12.91
CA GLN A 131 -2.34 9.51 -13.26
C GLN A 131 -3.84 9.71 -13.10
N ASN A 132 -4.62 8.70 -13.45
CA ASN A 132 -6.08 8.78 -13.37
C ASN A 132 -6.64 8.05 -12.17
N ALA A 133 -5.78 7.45 -11.37
CA ALA A 133 -6.14 6.78 -10.12
C ALA A 133 -7.21 5.69 -10.33
N ARG A 134 -6.98 4.83 -11.32
CA ARG A 134 -7.94 3.75 -11.61
C ARG A 134 -7.26 2.58 -12.30
N TRP A 135 -7.92 1.43 -12.20
CA TRP A 135 -7.52 0.24 -12.92
C TRP A 135 -8.10 0.30 -14.34
N THR A 136 -7.31 -0.05 -15.33
CA THR A 136 -7.75 -0.05 -16.72
C THR A 136 -7.52 -1.44 -17.31
N ALA A 137 -8.53 -1.97 -17.91
CA ALA A 137 -8.44 -3.30 -18.51
C ALA A 137 -7.67 -3.27 -19.84
#